data_2da42415458d90260bf30a6fe2c463f0
#
_entry.id   2da42415458d90260bf30a6fe2c463f0
#
_cell.length_a   1.000
_cell.length_b   1.000
_cell.length_c   1.000
_cell.angle_alpha   90.00
_cell.angle_beta   90.00
_cell.angle_gamma   90.00
#
_symmetry.space_group_name_H-M   'P 1'
#
loop_
_entity.id
_entity.type
_entity.pdbx_description
1 polymer ?
#
loop_
_entity_poly.entity_id
_entity_poly.type
_entity_poly.pdbx_seq_one_letter_code
_entity_poly.pdbx_strand_id
1 'polypeptide(L)'
;EPESIGGTLERFGRVKLNRDPFSARAGEYVVTVTGSIGAVIPAQSTFKSDDTVINSGKLFILDSAYTLVATTDSITIRALEAGNDSKLNIGDTLTATAPIALVDSVVTTSAETIEPSAEENIEDYREKALDAYRLEPQGGAATDYRLWSADAQGVKQSYPYAKTGAVNEINLFVEATIADSTDVKGTPSALLLTDVEEVVEFDPDTTRPTYERGRRPLGVIVNFLPITVLNVDVVINGFVGLTVDIQNAIELALIDEINLVRPFVAACDILDEKNDILDSNKIISIILNTRPGSVFGAIVLNVGGVPYNSYTFINGNIPYVNSINFV
;
A
#
# COMPACT_ATOMS: atom_id res chain seq x y z
N GLU A 1 -1.64 24.86 -8.82
CA GLU A 1 -0.62 25.35 -7.87
C GLU A 1 -0.31 24.24 -6.85
N PRO A 2 0.97 24.01 -6.49
CA PRO A 2 1.34 22.91 -5.57
C PRO A 2 0.65 22.97 -4.20
N GLU A 3 0.32 24.17 -3.74
CA GLU A 3 -0.32 24.42 -2.43
C GLU A 3 -1.85 24.52 -2.51
N SER A 4 -2.45 24.22 -3.67
CA SER A 4 -3.90 24.26 -3.81
C SER A 4 -4.58 23.18 -2.97
N ILE A 5 -5.81 23.43 -2.52
CA ILE A 5 -6.62 22.53 -1.71
C ILE A 5 -8.03 22.38 -2.30
N GLY A 6 -8.71 21.30 -1.91
CA GLY A 6 -10.11 21.04 -2.28
C GLY A 6 -10.30 20.98 -3.80
N GLY A 7 -11.42 21.46 -4.28
CA GLY A 7 -11.80 21.38 -5.69
C GLY A 7 -10.82 22.01 -6.68
N THR A 8 -9.89 22.85 -6.24
CA THR A 8 -8.82 23.39 -7.10
C THR A 8 -7.75 22.31 -7.36
N LEU A 9 -7.31 21.59 -6.33
CA LEU A 9 -6.37 20.49 -6.48
C LEU A 9 -6.97 19.37 -7.36
N GLU A 10 -8.22 18.97 -7.09
CA GLU A 10 -8.93 17.95 -7.86
C GLU A 10 -9.05 18.34 -9.34
N ARG A 11 -9.33 19.64 -9.63
CA ARG A 11 -9.42 20.13 -11.00
C ARG A 11 -8.08 20.06 -11.73
N PHE A 12 -6.97 20.40 -11.08
CA PHE A 12 -5.63 20.27 -11.65
C PHE A 12 -5.22 18.81 -11.83
N GLY A 13 -5.47 17.98 -10.83
CA GLY A 13 -5.17 16.56 -10.90
C GLY A 13 -5.97 15.87 -12.02
N ARG A 14 -7.26 16.16 -12.15
CA ARG A 14 -8.12 15.61 -13.21
C ARG A 14 -7.59 15.88 -14.63
N VAL A 15 -6.93 17.01 -14.85
CA VAL A 15 -6.36 17.35 -16.18
C VAL A 15 -5.25 16.39 -16.58
N LYS A 16 -4.45 15.88 -15.61
CA LYS A 16 -3.28 15.04 -15.89
C LYS A 16 -3.49 13.58 -15.51
N LEU A 17 -4.13 13.31 -14.38
CA LEU A 17 -4.43 11.95 -13.91
C LEU A 17 -5.73 11.39 -14.52
N ASN A 18 -6.55 12.25 -15.17
CA ASN A 18 -7.86 11.90 -15.73
C ASN A 18 -8.84 11.27 -14.72
N ARG A 19 -8.63 11.52 -13.43
CA ARG A 19 -9.45 11.04 -12.32
C ARG A 19 -9.47 12.02 -11.15
N ASP A 20 -10.46 11.85 -10.30
CA ASP A 20 -10.51 12.45 -8.96
C ASP A 20 -9.73 11.57 -7.95
N PRO A 21 -9.52 12.04 -6.70
CA PRO A 21 -9.05 11.18 -5.63
C PRO A 21 -9.91 9.92 -5.52
N PHE A 22 -9.30 8.77 -5.29
CA PHE A 22 -10.04 7.53 -5.10
C PHE A 22 -10.90 7.61 -3.85
N SER A 23 -12.18 7.27 -3.98
CA SER A 23 -13.05 7.02 -2.84
C SER A 23 -12.71 5.68 -2.19
N ALA A 24 -13.06 5.50 -0.92
CA ALA A 24 -12.91 4.21 -0.26
C ALA A 24 -13.61 3.09 -1.06
N ARG A 25 -12.98 1.93 -1.16
CA ARG A 25 -13.48 0.75 -1.88
C ARG A 25 -13.97 -0.30 -0.89
N ALA A 26 -15.14 -0.89 -1.14
CA ALA A 26 -15.67 -2.01 -0.35
C ALA A 26 -14.97 -3.31 -0.73
N GLY A 27 -14.64 -4.14 0.26
CA GLY A 27 -14.13 -5.49 0.05
C GLY A 27 -15.20 -6.45 -0.44
N GLU A 28 -14.81 -7.45 -1.24
CA GLU A 28 -15.66 -8.54 -1.70
C GLU A 28 -15.00 -9.87 -1.35
N TYR A 29 -15.78 -10.78 -0.78
CA TYR A 29 -15.29 -12.01 -0.18
C TYR A 29 -16.11 -13.20 -0.64
N VAL A 30 -15.44 -14.31 -0.87
CA VAL A 30 -16.10 -15.62 -1.00
C VAL A 30 -16.23 -16.23 0.39
N VAL A 31 -17.44 -16.60 0.77
CA VAL A 31 -17.69 -17.30 2.03
C VAL A 31 -18.27 -18.68 1.78
N THR A 32 -17.85 -19.62 2.61
CA THR A 32 -18.40 -20.99 2.63
C THR A 32 -19.68 -21.02 3.47
N VAL A 33 -20.74 -21.51 2.87
CA VAL A 33 -22.06 -21.71 3.52
C VAL A 33 -22.40 -23.18 3.59
N THR A 34 -23.10 -23.60 4.65
CA THR A 34 -23.58 -24.96 4.83
C THR A 34 -25.10 -24.95 4.91
N GLY A 35 -25.74 -25.94 4.28
CA GLY A 35 -27.19 -26.04 4.27
C GLY A 35 -27.70 -27.22 3.47
N SER A 36 -29.02 -27.31 3.29
CA SER A 36 -29.65 -28.34 2.47
C SER A 36 -29.59 -28.00 0.99
N ILE A 37 -29.33 -28.98 0.14
CA ILE A 37 -29.37 -28.80 -1.32
C ILE A 37 -30.77 -28.27 -1.72
N GLY A 38 -30.77 -27.24 -2.58
CA GLY A 38 -31.99 -26.56 -3.01
C GLY A 38 -32.46 -25.42 -2.08
N ALA A 39 -31.79 -25.21 -0.93
CA ALA A 39 -32.07 -24.07 -0.09
C ALA A 39 -31.72 -22.77 -0.83
N VAL A 40 -32.54 -21.74 -0.70
CA VAL A 40 -32.36 -20.43 -1.37
C VAL A 40 -31.96 -19.42 -0.33
N ILE A 41 -30.83 -18.74 -0.58
CA ILE A 41 -30.40 -17.56 0.14
C ILE A 41 -30.94 -16.36 -0.65
N PRO A 42 -31.86 -15.57 -0.09
CA PRO A 42 -32.45 -14.43 -0.82
C PRO A 42 -31.41 -13.37 -1.15
N ALA A 43 -31.59 -12.65 -2.24
CA ALA A 43 -30.85 -11.41 -2.49
C ALA A 43 -31.06 -10.45 -1.32
N GLN A 44 -30.07 -9.59 -1.07
CA GLN A 44 -30.04 -8.64 0.05
C GLN A 44 -29.95 -9.31 1.44
N SER A 45 -29.68 -10.62 1.51
CA SER A 45 -29.33 -11.25 2.79
C SER A 45 -28.07 -10.64 3.34
N THR A 46 -28.08 -10.30 4.63
CA THR A 46 -26.95 -9.65 5.30
C THR A 46 -26.32 -10.58 6.34
N PHE A 47 -24.99 -10.49 6.43
CA PHE A 47 -24.16 -11.22 7.35
C PHE A 47 -23.36 -10.23 8.18
N LYS A 48 -23.24 -10.47 9.47
CA LYS A 48 -22.48 -9.63 10.40
C LYS A 48 -21.22 -10.37 10.83
N SER A 49 -20.06 -9.71 10.78
CA SER A 49 -18.82 -10.29 11.31
C SER A 49 -18.91 -10.52 12.80
N ASP A 50 -18.43 -11.68 13.26
CA ASP A 50 -18.54 -12.12 14.65
C ASP A 50 -17.60 -11.33 15.58
N ASP A 51 -17.86 -11.36 16.88
CA ASP A 51 -17.09 -10.59 17.88
C ASP A 51 -15.64 -11.07 18.05
N THR A 52 -15.30 -12.25 17.50
CA THR A 52 -13.96 -12.82 17.53
C THR A 52 -13.05 -12.34 16.40
N VAL A 53 -13.60 -11.65 15.41
CA VAL A 53 -12.86 -11.11 14.26
C VAL A 53 -12.31 -9.74 14.58
N ILE A 54 -11.18 -9.36 13.98
CA ILE A 54 -10.53 -8.04 14.21
C ILE A 54 -11.51 -6.90 13.91
N ASN A 55 -12.22 -6.96 12.76
CA ASN A 55 -13.23 -5.98 12.38
C ASN A 55 -14.64 -6.52 12.69
N SER A 56 -14.94 -6.67 13.97
CA SER A 56 -16.22 -7.21 14.44
C SER A 56 -17.39 -6.25 14.19
N GLY A 57 -18.58 -6.82 14.03
CA GLY A 57 -19.82 -6.05 13.91
C GLY A 57 -20.09 -5.42 12.55
N LYS A 58 -19.23 -5.64 11.56
CA LYS A 58 -19.40 -5.12 10.20
C LYS A 58 -20.40 -5.95 9.40
N LEU A 59 -21.11 -5.28 8.51
CA LEU A 59 -22.17 -5.88 7.70
C LEU A 59 -21.72 -6.14 6.28
N PHE A 60 -22.09 -7.33 5.79
CA PHE A 60 -21.83 -7.79 4.42
C PHE A 60 -23.16 -8.21 3.79
N ILE A 61 -23.28 -8.06 2.48
CA ILE A 61 -24.53 -8.30 1.75
C ILE A 61 -24.31 -9.24 0.57
N LEU A 62 -25.26 -10.13 0.36
CA LEU A 62 -25.37 -10.94 -0.85
C LEU A 62 -26.20 -10.14 -1.89
N ASP A 63 -25.60 -9.69 -2.96
CA ASP A 63 -26.29 -8.83 -3.94
C ASP A 63 -27.35 -9.59 -4.77
N SER A 64 -27.11 -10.87 -5.08
CA SER A 64 -28.01 -11.71 -5.89
C SER A 64 -28.41 -12.96 -5.13
N ALA A 65 -29.66 -13.41 -5.30
CA ALA A 65 -30.10 -14.66 -4.70
C ALA A 65 -29.28 -15.86 -5.17
N TYR A 66 -29.02 -16.79 -4.27
CA TYR A 66 -28.25 -18.01 -4.55
C TYR A 66 -29.00 -19.26 -4.08
N THR A 67 -28.98 -20.32 -4.90
CA THR A 67 -29.54 -21.60 -4.54
C THR A 67 -28.44 -22.62 -4.33
N LEU A 68 -28.37 -23.25 -3.15
CA LEU A 68 -27.32 -24.20 -2.85
C LEU A 68 -27.40 -25.41 -3.77
N VAL A 69 -26.31 -25.75 -4.43
CA VAL A 69 -26.20 -26.95 -5.28
C VAL A 69 -25.50 -28.10 -4.56
N ALA A 70 -24.89 -27.82 -3.42
CA ALA A 70 -24.24 -28.80 -2.53
C ALA A 70 -24.59 -28.49 -1.06
N THR A 71 -24.31 -29.44 -0.15
CA THR A 71 -24.49 -29.22 1.30
C THR A 71 -23.50 -28.25 1.89
N THR A 72 -22.35 -28.08 1.25
CA THR A 72 -21.36 -27.03 1.49
C THR A 72 -21.09 -26.35 0.16
N ASP A 73 -21.29 -25.07 0.11
CA ASP A 73 -21.22 -24.28 -1.12
C ASP A 73 -20.53 -22.91 -0.86
N SER A 74 -20.28 -22.14 -1.90
CA SER A 74 -19.62 -20.85 -1.79
C SER A 74 -20.47 -19.75 -2.39
N ILE A 75 -20.58 -18.64 -1.68
CA ILE A 75 -21.26 -17.43 -2.16
C ILE A 75 -20.34 -16.23 -2.05
N THR A 76 -20.55 -15.24 -2.91
CA THR A 76 -19.80 -13.99 -2.87
C THR A 76 -20.63 -12.93 -2.15
N ILE A 77 -20.02 -12.30 -1.14
CA ILE A 77 -20.64 -11.22 -0.36
C ILE A 77 -19.75 -9.98 -0.43
N ARG A 78 -20.36 -8.82 -0.37
CA ARG A 78 -19.70 -7.52 -0.41
C ARG A 78 -19.91 -6.76 0.90
N ALA A 79 -18.86 -6.06 1.37
CA ALA A 79 -19.01 -5.17 2.53
C ALA A 79 -20.01 -4.04 2.22
N LEU A 80 -20.87 -3.71 3.19
CA LEU A 80 -21.78 -2.57 3.07
C LEU A 80 -21.07 -1.24 3.27
N GLU A 81 -20.03 -1.21 4.08
CA GLU A 81 -19.18 -0.05 4.30
C GLU A 81 -17.89 -0.20 3.51
N ALA A 82 -17.52 0.84 2.78
CA ALA A 82 -16.24 0.87 2.09
C ALA A 82 -15.10 1.23 3.06
N GLY A 83 -13.89 0.80 2.73
CA GLY A 83 -12.70 1.07 3.52
C GLY A 83 -12.20 -0.13 4.33
N ASN A 84 -10.98 0.00 4.85
CA ASN A 84 -10.26 -1.08 5.50
C ASN A 84 -10.85 -1.53 6.84
N ASP A 85 -11.74 -0.73 7.43
CA ASP A 85 -12.46 -1.08 8.65
C ASP A 85 -13.41 -2.27 8.49
N SER A 86 -13.70 -2.68 7.24
CA SER A 86 -14.52 -3.85 6.93
C SER A 86 -13.70 -5.02 6.35
N LYS A 87 -12.37 -5.00 6.48
CA LYS A 87 -11.49 -6.09 6.01
C LYS A 87 -11.72 -7.36 6.82
N LEU A 88 -11.88 -8.49 6.12
CA LEU A 88 -11.94 -9.84 6.69
C LEU A 88 -10.67 -10.61 6.34
N ASN A 89 -10.28 -11.50 7.23
CA ASN A 89 -9.23 -12.47 6.96
C ASN A 89 -9.84 -13.82 6.55
N ILE A 90 -9.09 -14.61 5.82
CA ILE A 90 -9.50 -16.00 5.52
C ILE A 90 -9.64 -16.76 6.84
N GLY A 91 -10.79 -17.41 7.02
CA GLY A 91 -11.16 -18.12 8.25
C GLY A 91 -12.03 -17.31 9.20
N ASP A 92 -12.22 -16.01 8.97
CA ASP A 92 -13.14 -15.18 9.76
C ASP A 92 -14.59 -15.68 9.57
N THR A 93 -15.35 -15.66 10.66
CA THR A 93 -16.74 -16.11 10.67
C THR A 93 -17.69 -14.92 10.69
N LEU A 94 -18.83 -15.11 10.02
CA LEU A 94 -19.93 -14.17 10.00
C LEU A 94 -21.23 -14.91 10.30
N THR A 95 -22.15 -14.22 10.96
CA THR A 95 -23.46 -14.74 11.28
C THR A 95 -24.54 -14.02 10.48
N ALA A 96 -25.46 -14.76 9.86
CA ALA A 96 -26.60 -14.19 9.16
C ALA A 96 -27.45 -13.35 10.12
N THR A 97 -27.78 -12.11 9.73
CA THR A 97 -28.55 -11.19 10.58
C THR A 97 -30.02 -11.60 10.74
N ALA A 98 -30.52 -12.39 9.81
CA ALA A 98 -31.84 -13.01 9.87
C ALA A 98 -31.75 -14.49 9.51
N PRO A 99 -32.54 -15.38 10.15
CA PRO A 99 -32.53 -16.79 9.84
C PRO A 99 -32.89 -17.06 8.37
N ILE A 100 -32.09 -17.90 7.71
CA ILE A 100 -32.33 -18.36 6.34
C ILE A 100 -32.79 -19.84 6.41
N ALA A 101 -33.92 -20.13 5.80
CA ALA A 101 -34.49 -21.50 5.88
C ALA A 101 -33.54 -22.52 5.26
N LEU A 102 -33.26 -23.60 6.01
CA LEU A 102 -32.42 -24.73 5.60
C LEU A 102 -30.94 -24.38 5.33
N VAL A 103 -30.47 -23.24 5.81
CA VAL A 103 -29.10 -22.81 5.76
C VAL A 103 -28.60 -22.52 7.17
N ASP A 104 -27.36 -22.88 7.46
CA ASP A 104 -26.72 -22.58 8.74
C ASP A 104 -26.51 -21.09 8.85
N SER A 105 -26.63 -20.54 10.05
CA SER A 105 -26.53 -19.12 10.30
C SER A 105 -25.09 -18.58 10.18
N VAL A 106 -24.10 -19.45 10.39
CA VAL A 106 -22.67 -19.08 10.39
C VAL A 106 -22.06 -19.46 9.05
N VAL A 107 -21.34 -18.50 8.47
CA VAL A 107 -20.55 -18.68 7.24
C VAL A 107 -19.09 -18.34 7.53
N THR A 108 -18.16 -18.90 6.77
CA THR A 108 -16.72 -18.72 6.98
C THR A 108 -16.07 -18.13 5.72
N THR A 109 -15.27 -17.12 5.88
CA THR A 109 -14.52 -16.50 4.77
C THR A 109 -13.48 -17.47 4.22
N SER A 110 -13.54 -17.74 2.92
CA SER A 110 -12.65 -18.69 2.23
C SER A 110 -11.68 -18.00 1.27
N ALA A 111 -12.05 -16.86 0.70
CA ALA A 111 -11.18 -16.06 -0.17
C ALA A 111 -11.58 -14.58 -0.14
N GLU A 112 -10.66 -13.71 -0.48
CA GLU A 112 -10.88 -12.32 -0.79
C GLU A 112 -10.76 -12.14 -2.31
N THR A 113 -11.76 -11.51 -2.96
CA THR A 113 -11.79 -11.29 -4.41
C THR A 113 -11.53 -9.84 -4.75
N ILE A 114 -12.00 -8.92 -3.91
CA ILE A 114 -11.69 -7.48 -4.01
C ILE A 114 -11.19 -7.03 -2.63
N GLU A 115 -9.96 -6.56 -2.59
CA GLU A 115 -9.39 -5.99 -1.37
C GLU A 115 -10.08 -4.64 -1.05
N PRO A 116 -10.56 -4.42 0.18
CA PRO A 116 -11.03 -3.11 0.58
C PRO A 116 -9.87 -2.12 0.58
N SER A 117 -10.16 -0.86 0.28
CA SER A 117 -9.14 0.18 0.28
C SER A 117 -9.68 1.44 0.93
N ALA A 118 -8.83 2.16 1.64
CA ALA A 118 -9.16 3.45 2.22
C ALA A 118 -9.36 4.51 1.13
N GLU A 119 -10.01 5.61 1.48
CA GLU A 119 -10.02 6.81 0.65
C GLU A 119 -8.60 7.32 0.44
N GLU A 120 -8.27 7.73 -0.78
CA GLU A 120 -6.95 8.25 -1.11
C GLU A 120 -6.67 9.52 -0.30
N ASN A 121 -5.52 9.53 0.37
CA ASN A 121 -5.10 10.71 1.10
C ASN A 121 -4.87 11.88 0.13
N ILE A 122 -5.35 13.06 0.48
CA ILE A 122 -5.29 14.23 -0.40
C ILE A 122 -3.84 14.66 -0.70
N GLU A 123 -2.90 14.39 0.21
CA GLU A 123 -1.48 14.69 -0.02
C GLU A 123 -0.84 13.66 -0.97
N ASP A 124 -1.19 12.38 -0.85
CA ASP A 124 -0.76 11.34 -1.80
C ASP A 124 -1.30 11.65 -3.22
N TYR A 125 -2.55 12.10 -3.33
CA TYR A 125 -3.13 12.56 -4.59
C TYR A 125 -2.39 13.78 -5.15
N ARG A 126 -2.01 14.72 -4.27
CA ARG A 126 -1.22 15.91 -4.64
C ARG A 126 0.13 15.51 -5.23
N GLU A 127 0.85 14.61 -4.57
CA GLU A 127 2.15 14.12 -5.03
C GLU A 127 2.03 13.48 -6.42
N LYS A 128 1.03 12.60 -6.61
CA LYS A 128 0.75 11.96 -7.91
C LYS A 128 0.40 12.99 -8.98
N ALA A 129 -0.42 14.00 -8.65
CA ALA A 129 -0.76 15.06 -9.58
C ALA A 129 0.49 15.88 -9.98
N LEU A 130 1.35 16.25 -9.03
CA LEU A 130 2.60 16.95 -9.31
C LEU A 130 3.55 16.11 -10.17
N ASP A 131 3.67 14.83 -9.87
CA ASP A 131 4.44 13.89 -10.69
C ASP A 131 3.91 13.81 -12.12
N ALA A 132 2.59 13.72 -12.30
CA ALA A 132 1.97 13.69 -13.63
C ALA A 132 2.17 15.01 -14.43
N TYR A 133 2.36 16.14 -13.77
CA TYR A 133 2.75 17.39 -14.44
C TYR A 133 4.24 17.44 -14.78
N ARG A 134 5.09 16.86 -13.94
CA ARG A 134 6.54 16.86 -14.08
C ARG A 134 7.05 15.80 -15.04
N LEU A 135 6.47 14.61 -14.97
CA LEU A 135 6.87 13.46 -15.78
C LEU A 135 6.07 13.45 -17.09
N GLU A 136 6.78 13.48 -18.20
CA GLU A 136 6.16 13.36 -19.52
C GLU A 136 6.23 11.93 -20.02
N PRO A 137 5.17 11.40 -20.69
CA PRO A 137 5.19 10.07 -21.30
C PRO A 137 6.36 9.93 -22.30
N GLN A 138 7.15 8.88 -22.12
CA GLN A 138 8.37 8.60 -22.91
C GLN A 138 8.25 7.32 -23.77
N GLY A 139 7.09 6.65 -23.74
CA GLY A 139 6.84 5.42 -24.50
C GLY A 139 7.50 4.17 -23.90
N GLY A 140 7.49 4.03 -22.58
CA GLY A 140 8.00 2.89 -21.84
C GLY A 140 9.29 3.16 -21.05
N ALA A 141 9.55 4.41 -20.71
CA ALA A 141 10.59 4.78 -19.76
C ALA A 141 10.15 4.54 -18.30
N ALA A 142 11.06 4.67 -17.35
CA ALA A 142 10.76 4.52 -15.93
C ALA A 142 9.60 5.43 -15.47
N THR A 143 9.53 6.65 -16.01
CA THR A 143 8.47 7.63 -15.75
C THR A 143 7.08 7.08 -16.07
N ASP A 144 6.93 6.38 -17.19
CA ASP A 144 5.63 5.84 -17.62
C ASP A 144 5.13 4.76 -16.65
N TYR A 145 6.00 3.84 -16.24
CA TYR A 145 5.65 2.78 -15.30
C TYR A 145 5.26 3.34 -13.92
N ARG A 146 5.94 4.41 -13.48
CA ARG A 146 5.57 5.11 -12.24
C ARG A 146 4.18 5.76 -12.36
N LEU A 147 3.91 6.46 -13.45
CA LEU A 147 2.62 7.11 -13.69
C LEU A 147 1.48 6.08 -13.83
N TRP A 148 1.70 5.02 -14.62
CA TRP A 148 0.67 4.00 -14.82
C TRP A 148 0.34 3.26 -13.53
N SER A 149 1.33 2.87 -12.73
CA SER A 149 1.10 2.19 -11.46
C SER A 149 0.35 3.06 -10.44
N ALA A 150 0.43 4.39 -10.54
CA ALA A 150 -0.30 5.31 -9.69
C ALA A 150 -1.82 5.32 -9.95
N ASP A 151 -2.28 4.70 -11.04
CA ASP A 151 -3.70 4.51 -11.34
C ASP A 151 -4.31 3.34 -10.54
N ALA A 152 -3.52 2.49 -9.88
CA ALA A 152 -4.03 1.49 -8.95
C ALA A 152 -4.29 2.13 -7.57
N GLN A 153 -5.50 1.91 -7.04
CA GLN A 153 -5.86 2.38 -5.70
C GLN A 153 -5.07 1.62 -4.64
N GLY A 154 -4.54 2.34 -3.65
CA GLY A 154 -3.71 1.75 -2.58
C GLY A 154 -2.21 1.82 -2.85
N VAL A 155 -1.77 2.20 -4.05
CA VAL A 155 -0.37 2.45 -4.35
C VAL A 155 0.05 3.82 -3.80
N LYS A 156 1.09 3.83 -2.95
CA LYS A 156 1.76 5.05 -2.53
C LYS A 156 2.75 5.50 -3.60
N GLN A 157 3.68 4.63 -3.96
CA GLN A 157 4.69 4.89 -4.98
C GLN A 157 5.21 3.60 -5.61
N SER A 158 5.81 3.70 -6.79
CA SER A 158 6.50 2.58 -7.43
C SER A 158 7.91 2.95 -7.88
N TYR A 159 8.77 1.93 -7.93
CA TYR A 159 10.20 2.06 -8.21
C TYR A 159 10.57 1.14 -9.39
N PRO A 160 10.50 1.65 -10.63
CA PRO A 160 10.86 0.90 -11.82
C PRO A 160 12.38 0.87 -12.04
N TYR A 161 12.94 -0.33 -12.20
CA TYR A 161 14.35 -0.54 -12.54
C TYR A 161 14.48 -1.53 -13.69
N ALA A 162 15.42 -1.28 -14.57
CA ALA A 162 15.83 -2.30 -15.55
C ALA A 162 16.39 -3.53 -14.79
N LYS A 163 15.94 -4.72 -15.17
CA LYS A 163 16.44 -5.95 -14.53
C LYS A 163 17.87 -6.24 -15.01
N THR A 164 18.78 -6.29 -14.07
CA THR A 164 20.20 -6.56 -14.35
C THR A 164 20.37 -7.93 -15.01
N GLY A 165 21.07 -7.97 -16.13
CA GLY A 165 21.37 -9.21 -16.87
C GLY A 165 20.24 -9.72 -17.75
N ALA A 166 19.14 -9.00 -17.88
CA ALA A 166 18.02 -9.34 -18.76
C ALA A 166 17.70 -8.18 -19.71
N VAL A 167 17.43 -8.53 -20.97
CA VAL A 167 17.07 -7.55 -21.99
C VAL A 167 15.54 -7.44 -22.04
N ASN A 168 15.04 -6.21 -22.11
CA ASN A 168 13.60 -5.92 -22.15
C ASN A 168 12.82 -6.39 -20.90
N GLU A 169 13.48 -6.56 -19.76
CA GLU A 169 12.82 -6.86 -18.50
C GLU A 169 12.95 -5.69 -17.50
N ILE A 170 11.85 -5.39 -16.82
CA ILE A 170 11.73 -4.35 -15.81
C ILE A 170 11.27 -4.99 -14.50
N ASN A 171 11.90 -4.61 -13.40
CA ASN A 171 11.41 -4.87 -12.07
C ASN A 171 10.68 -3.61 -11.58
N LEU A 172 9.39 -3.70 -11.38
CA LEU A 172 8.55 -2.65 -10.82
C LEU A 172 8.25 -2.99 -9.36
N PHE A 173 8.96 -2.34 -8.44
CA PHE A 173 8.70 -2.51 -7.02
C PHE A 173 7.59 -1.56 -6.58
N VAL A 174 6.60 -2.08 -5.88
CA VAL A 174 5.40 -1.35 -5.47
C VAL A 174 5.41 -1.13 -3.97
N GLU A 175 5.22 0.11 -3.53
CA GLU A 175 4.96 0.51 -2.15
C GLU A 175 3.47 0.82 -2.01
N ALA A 176 2.80 0.17 -1.07
CA ALA A 176 1.43 0.47 -0.73
C ALA A 176 1.33 1.67 0.21
N THR A 177 0.17 2.33 0.28
CA THR A 177 -0.13 3.25 1.39
C THR A 177 -0.15 2.46 2.70
N ILE A 178 0.07 3.13 3.82
CA ILE A 178 0.03 2.45 5.13
C ILE A 178 -1.35 1.83 5.39
N ALA A 179 -2.41 2.51 4.94
CA ALA A 179 -3.78 2.06 5.09
C ALA A 179 -4.09 0.78 4.29
N ASP A 180 -3.47 0.62 3.12
CA ASP A 180 -3.71 -0.49 2.18
C ASP A 180 -2.57 -1.52 2.18
N SER A 181 -1.65 -1.43 3.14
CA SER A 181 -0.54 -2.38 3.28
C SER A 181 -0.94 -3.64 4.06
N THR A 182 -0.26 -4.75 3.80
CA THR A 182 -0.41 -5.99 4.58
C THR A 182 0.24 -5.89 5.97
N ASP A 183 1.10 -4.90 6.12
CA ASP A 183 1.78 -4.54 7.35
C ASP A 183 1.81 -3.00 7.47
N VAL A 184 2.05 -2.46 8.62
CA VAL A 184 2.17 -1.00 8.82
C VAL A 184 3.43 -0.38 8.18
N LYS A 185 4.05 -1.08 7.22
CA LYS A 185 5.34 -0.73 6.61
C LYS A 185 5.26 -0.45 5.11
N GLY A 186 4.07 -0.54 4.52
CA GLY A 186 3.86 -0.27 3.10
C GLY A 186 4.04 -1.48 2.16
N THR A 187 4.08 -2.71 2.69
CA THR A 187 4.14 -3.92 1.85
C THR A 187 2.79 -4.17 1.17
N PRO A 188 2.72 -4.18 -0.18
CA PRO A 188 1.48 -4.43 -0.90
C PRO A 188 1.00 -5.87 -0.75
N SER A 189 -0.30 -6.07 -0.85
CA SER A 189 -0.90 -7.40 -0.97
C SER A 189 -0.68 -7.99 -2.38
N ALA A 190 -0.94 -9.29 -2.53
CA ALA A 190 -0.94 -9.92 -3.85
C ALA A 190 -2.04 -9.37 -4.76
N LEU A 191 -3.20 -9.01 -4.20
CA LEU A 191 -4.30 -8.41 -4.96
C LEU A 191 -3.93 -7.01 -5.45
N LEU A 192 -3.31 -6.18 -4.60
CA LEU A 192 -2.83 -4.86 -5.03
C LEU A 192 -1.78 -4.98 -6.14
N LEU A 193 -0.88 -5.97 -6.09
CA LEU A 193 0.06 -6.21 -7.19
C LEU A 193 -0.65 -6.60 -8.49
N THR A 194 -1.75 -7.36 -8.42
CA THR A 194 -2.59 -7.67 -9.58
C THR A 194 -3.31 -6.43 -10.11
N ASP A 195 -3.84 -5.57 -9.24
CA ASP A 195 -4.45 -4.29 -9.64
C ASP A 195 -3.41 -3.39 -10.36
N VAL A 196 -2.16 -3.36 -9.86
CA VAL A 196 -1.06 -2.64 -10.51
C VAL A 196 -0.71 -3.24 -11.87
N GLU A 197 -0.69 -4.56 -11.99
CA GLU A 197 -0.48 -5.23 -13.28
C GLU A 197 -1.56 -4.82 -14.28
N GLU A 198 -2.83 -4.82 -13.87
CA GLU A 198 -3.94 -4.45 -14.75
C GLU A 198 -3.81 -3.00 -15.27
N VAL A 199 -3.52 -2.03 -14.42
CA VAL A 199 -3.42 -0.62 -14.84
C VAL A 199 -2.13 -0.30 -15.60
N VAL A 200 -1.08 -1.11 -15.46
CA VAL A 200 0.15 -1.00 -16.27
C VAL A 200 -0.04 -1.64 -17.65
N GLU A 201 -0.76 -2.75 -17.72
CA GLU A 201 -1.08 -3.40 -18.99
C GLU A 201 -2.12 -2.62 -19.80
N PHE A 202 -3.14 -2.09 -19.13
CA PHE A 202 -4.30 -1.46 -19.77
C PHE A 202 -4.63 -0.10 -19.15
N ASP A 203 -4.98 0.84 -20.01
CA ASP A 203 -5.55 2.13 -19.58
C ASP A 203 -6.86 1.87 -18.81
N PRO A 204 -7.07 2.49 -17.62
CA PRO A 204 -8.28 2.30 -16.82
C PRO A 204 -9.55 2.87 -17.45
N ASP A 205 -9.46 3.61 -18.57
CA ASP A 205 -10.61 4.14 -19.28
C ASP A 205 -11.50 3.02 -19.87
N THR A 206 -12.47 2.55 -19.09
CA THR A 206 -13.42 1.50 -19.49
C THR A 206 -14.41 1.90 -20.57
N THR A 207 -14.43 3.15 -21.02
CA THR A 207 -15.26 3.57 -22.16
C THR A 207 -14.76 3.00 -23.49
N ARG A 208 -13.48 2.55 -23.52
CA ARG A 208 -12.86 1.88 -24.66
C ARG A 208 -12.74 0.37 -24.42
N PRO A 209 -12.86 -0.46 -25.45
CA PRO A 209 -12.67 -1.89 -25.30
C PRO A 209 -11.21 -2.24 -24.96
N THR A 210 -10.97 -3.34 -24.25
CA THR A 210 -9.64 -3.75 -23.73
C THR A 210 -8.55 -3.77 -24.78
N TYR A 211 -8.86 -4.22 -26.02
CA TYR A 211 -7.87 -4.29 -27.12
C TYR A 211 -7.38 -2.91 -27.62
N GLU A 212 -8.04 -1.81 -27.24
CA GLU A 212 -7.64 -0.43 -27.53
C GLU A 212 -6.94 0.26 -26.37
N ARG A 213 -6.86 -0.40 -25.22
CA ARG A 213 -6.35 0.19 -23.98
C ARG A 213 -4.92 -0.21 -23.60
N GLY A 214 -4.26 -1.01 -24.43
CA GLY A 214 -2.88 -1.47 -24.15
C GLY A 214 -1.92 -0.30 -23.97
N ARG A 215 -1.17 -0.30 -22.86
CA ARG A 215 -0.17 0.73 -22.50
C ARG A 215 1.25 0.22 -22.64
N ARG A 216 1.50 -1.00 -22.20
CA ARG A 216 2.85 -1.56 -22.13
C ARG A 216 3.45 -1.71 -23.54
N PRO A 217 4.71 -1.27 -23.75
CA PRO A 217 5.40 -1.50 -25.02
C PRO A 217 5.51 -2.98 -25.36
N LEU A 218 5.35 -3.30 -26.64
CA LEU A 218 5.46 -4.69 -27.12
C LEU A 218 6.85 -5.27 -26.85
N GLY A 219 6.90 -6.48 -26.33
CA GLY A 219 8.13 -7.22 -26.07
C GLY A 219 8.84 -6.85 -24.75
N VAL A 220 8.26 -5.97 -23.92
CA VAL A 220 8.77 -5.69 -22.57
C VAL A 220 8.08 -6.63 -21.57
N ILE A 221 8.87 -7.24 -20.70
CA ILE A 221 8.39 -8.04 -19.56
C ILE A 221 8.48 -7.18 -18.30
N VAL A 222 7.38 -7.05 -17.58
CA VAL A 222 7.34 -6.34 -16.29
C VAL A 222 7.15 -7.36 -15.17
N ASN A 223 8.06 -7.35 -14.22
CA ASN A 223 7.95 -8.13 -12.99
C ASN A 223 7.38 -7.22 -11.90
N PHE A 224 6.15 -7.47 -11.47
CA PHE A 224 5.48 -6.74 -10.40
C PHE A 224 5.91 -7.33 -9.06
N LEU A 225 6.61 -6.55 -8.26
CA LEU A 225 7.27 -7.01 -7.03
C LEU A 225 6.88 -6.12 -5.85
N PRO A 226 6.71 -6.70 -4.66
CA PRO A 226 6.58 -5.89 -3.45
C PRO A 226 7.92 -5.21 -3.13
N ILE A 227 7.85 -4.08 -2.41
CA ILE A 227 9.03 -3.52 -1.76
C ILE A 227 9.65 -4.53 -0.79
N THR A 228 10.93 -4.34 -0.47
CA THR A 228 11.61 -5.08 0.60
C THR A 228 11.86 -4.14 1.76
N VAL A 229 11.20 -4.39 2.88
CA VAL A 229 11.39 -3.61 4.10
C VAL A 229 12.64 -4.06 4.82
N LEU A 230 13.60 -3.15 4.99
CA LEU A 230 14.83 -3.40 5.75
C LEU A 230 14.73 -2.75 7.13
N ASN A 231 14.79 -3.56 8.16
CA ASN A 231 14.82 -3.07 9.54
C ASN A 231 16.09 -2.26 9.78
N VAL A 232 15.90 -1.06 10.34
CA VAL A 232 16.99 -0.16 10.74
C VAL A 232 17.04 -0.10 12.26
N ASP A 233 18.20 -0.45 12.82
CA ASP A 233 18.48 -0.31 14.25
C ASP A 233 19.58 0.73 14.44
N VAL A 234 19.31 1.71 15.30
CA VAL A 234 20.25 2.79 15.62
C VAL A 234 20.67 2.66 17.09
N VAL A 235 21.97 2.61 17.34
CA VAL A 235 22.52 2.62 18.69
C VAL A 235 23.34 3.89 18.90
N ILE A 236 22.97 4.68 19.89
CA ILE A 236 23.60 5.96 20.25
C ILE A 236 24.32 5.74 21.57
N ASN A 237 25.66 5.70 21.53
CA ASN A 237 26.46 5.43 22.71
C ASN A 237 26.82 6.71 23.49
N GLY A 238 26.85 6.62 24.81
CA GLY A 238 27.41 7.65 25.71
C GLY A 238 26.68 9.01 25.62
N PHE A 239 25.37 9.03 25.48
CA PHE A 239 24.61 10.29 25.43
C PHE A 239 24.59 10.97 26.79
N VAL A 240 25.07 12.21 26.87
CA VAL A 240 25.19 12.96 28.13
C VAL A 240 23.91 13.76 28.40
N GLY A 241 23.37 13.60 29.62
CA GLY A 241 22.18 14.35 30.05
C GLY A 241 20.89 13.90 29.38
N LEU A 242 20.77 12.62 29.05
CA LEU A 242 19.56 12.01 28.50
C LEU A 242 18.44 12.05 29.53
N THR A 243 17.31 12.60 29.12
CA THR A 243 16.03 12.53 29.86
C THR A 243 15.00 11.84 28.98
N VAL A 244 13.91 11.35 29.52
CA VAL A 244 12.82 10.71 28.76
C VAL A 244 12.28 11.63 27.65
N ASP A 245 12.09 12.92 27.94
CA ASP A 245 11.59 13.88 26.96
C ASP A 245 12.57 14.08 25.80
N ILE A 246 13.88 14.13 26.09
CA ILE A 246 14.94 14.25 25.08
C ILE A 246 14.99 13.00 24.23
N GLN A 247 14.93 11.83 24.86
CA GLN A 247 14.93 10.55 24.19
C GLN A 247 13.74 10.48 23.21
N ASN A 248 12.53 10.73 23.68
CA ASN A 248 11.32 10.70 22.85
C ASN A 248 11.40 11.69 21.68
N ALA A 249 11.91 12.89 21.89
CA ALA A 249 12.07 13.89 20.83
C ALA A 249 13.06 13.44 19.74
N ILE A 250 14.18 12.84 20.13
CA ILE A 250 15.18 12.34 19.21
C ILE A 250 14.66 11.10 18.46
N GLU A 251 14.01 10.18 19.18
CA GLU A 251 13.41 8.98 18.55
C GLU A 251 12.37 9.38 17.50
N LEU A 252 11.47 10.30 17.81
CA LEU A 252 10.47 10.77 16.86
C LEU A 252 11.12 11.41 15.63
N ALA A 253 12.08 12.31 15.82
CA ALA A 253 12.79 12.96 14.72
C ALA A 253 13.55 11.97 13.85
N LEU A 254 14.18 10.94 14.44
CA LEU A 254 14.87 9.89 13.69
C LEU A 254 13.88 9.03 12.90
N ILE A 255 12.73 8.67 13.48
CA ILE A 255 11.69 7.92 12.80
C ILE A 255 11.16 8.70 11.60
N ASP A 256 10.83 9.96 11.78
CA ASP A 256 10.30 10.83 10.73
C ASP A 256 11.30 10.97 9.57
N GLU A 257 12.55 11.30 9.87
CA GLU A 257 13.58 11.51 8.85
C GLU A 257 14.04 10.22 8.14
N ILE A 258 14.13 9.09 8.86
CA ILE A 258 14.49 7.80 8.25
C ILE A 258 13.35 7.32 7.36
N ASN A 259 12.10 7.56 7.75
CA ASN A 259 10.93 7.21 6.95
C ASN A 259 10.80 8.03 5.65
N LEU A 260 11.55 9.13 5.49
CA LEU A 260 11.64 9.88 4.24
C LEU A 260 12.70 9.33 3.28
N VAL A 261 13.54 8.42 3.72
CA VAL A 261 14.56 7.80 2.85
C VAL A 261 13.89 6.83 1.90
N ARG A 262 14.08 7.05 0.58
CA ARG A 262 13.48 6.22 -0.48
C ARG A 262 14.48 5.93 -1.59
N PRO A 263 14.36 4.78 -2.27
CA PRO A 263 15.18 4.45 -3.42
C PRO A 263 15.08 5.52 -4.51
N PHE A 264 16.22 6.00 -5.00
CA PHE A 264 16.28 6.93 -6.10
C PHE A 264 16.09 6.20 -7.44
N VAL A 265 15.17 6.67 -8.27
CA VAL A 265 14.93 6.16 -9.61
C VAL A 265 15.31 7.24 -10.62
N ALA A 266 16.35 6.97 -11.40
CA ALA A 266 16.79 7.90 -12.45
C ALA A 266 15.65 8.16 -13.45
N ALA A 267 15.55 9.38 -13.92
CA ALA A 267 14.49 9.93 -14.77
C ALA A 267 13.14 10.16 -14.07
N CYS A 268 12.86 9.54 -12.92
CA CYS A 268 11.67 9.81 -12.15
C CYS A 268 11.90 10.85 -11.06
N ASP A 269 13.01 10.74 -10.34
CA ASP A 269 13.29 11.56 -9.16
C ASP A 269 14.20 12.73 -9.48
N ILE A 270 14.07 13.83 -8.74
CA ILE A 270 14.91 15.02 -8.86
C ILE A 270 16.24 14.72 -8.17
N LEU A 271 17.34 14.96 -8.88
CA LEU A 271 18.68 14.65 -8.35
C LEU A 271 19.02 15.47 -7.09
N ASP A 272 18.60 16.72 -7.03
CA ASP A 272 18.85 17.60 -5.88
C ASP A 272 18.05 17.22 -4.64
N GLU A 273 16.97 16.43 -4.81
CA GLU A 273 16.11 15.91 -3.74
C GLU A 273 16.45 14.46 -3.38
N LYS A 274 17.55 13.93 -3.93
CA LYS A 274 17.95 12.54 -3.73
C LYS A 274 18.17 12.23 -2.25
N ASN A 275 17.37 11.31 -1.70
CA ASN A 275 17.38 10.91 -0.30
C ASN A 275 17.34 9.38 -0.16
N ASP A 276 18.29 8.70 -0.79
CA ASP A 276 18.38 7.23 -0.82
C ASP A 276 19.51 6.67 0.07
N ILE A 277 20.23 7.54 0.78
CA ILE A 277 21.36 7.15 1.63
C ILE A 277 21.02 7.41 3.10
N LEU A 278 21.30 6.42 3.93
CA LEU A 278 21.30 6.55 5.37
C LEU A 278 22.72 6.27 5.88
N ASP A 279 23.32 7.24 6.56
CA ASP A 279 24.64 7.13 7.15
C ASP A 279 24.67 7.69 8.57
N SER A 280 25.77 7.44 9.28
CA SER A 280 25.94 7.93 10.65
C SER A 280 25.94 9.44 10.75
N ASN A 281 26.41 10.17 9.71
CA ASN A 281 26.45 11.63 9.70
C ASN A 281 25.04 12.22 9.62
N LYS A 282 24.16 11.60 8.82
CA LYS A 282 22.74 11.98 8.74
C LYS A 282 22.07 11.83 10.10
N ILE A 283 22.31 10.70 10.79
CA ILE A 283 21.78 10.45 12.14
C ILE A 283 22.31 11.50 13.13
N ILE A 284 23.60 11.80 13.10
CA ILE A 284 24.22 12.86 13.93
C ILE A 284 23.56 14.20 13.66
N SER A 285 23.34 14.54 12.38
CA SER A 285 22.71 15.81 11.98
C SER A 285 21.28 15.92 12.51
N ILE A 286 20.49 14.86 12.43
CA ILE A 286 19.13 14.82 12.97
C ILE A 286 19.13 15.05 14.48
N ILE A 287 20.01 14.36 15.23
CA ILE A 287 20.15 14.53 16.69
C ILE A 287 20.51 15.96 17.04
N LEU A 288 21.51 16.55 16.36
CA LEU A 288 21.96 17.91 16.63
C LEU A 288 20.95 18.97 16.21
N ASN A 289 20.16 18.74 15.16
CA ASN A 289 19.07 19.62 14.77
C ASN A 289 17.92 19.57 15.77
N THR A 290 17.60 18.40 16.30
CA THR A 290 16.54 18.21 17.32
C THR A 290 16.99 18.82 18.65
N ARG A 291 18.25 18.62 19.03
CA ARG A 291 18.83 19.16 20.26
C ARG A 291 20.26 19.68 20.05
N PRO A 292 20.40 20.96 19.75
CA PRO A 292 21.70 21.59 19.59
C PRO A 292 22.56 21.46 20.87
N GLY A 293 23.84 21.16 20.67
CA GLY A 293 24.79 21.01 21.77
C GLY A 293 24.77 19.64 22.48
N SER A 294 24.04 18.65 21.96
CA SER A 294 24.10 17.28 22.48
C SER A 294 25.51 16.71 22.36
N VAL A 295 25.92 16.00 23.43
CA VAL A 295 27.22 15.27 23.49
C VAL A 295 26.90 13.79 23.59
N PHE A 296 27.46 13.02 22.66
CA PHE A 296 27.32 11.57 22.60
C PHE A 296 28.56 10.96 21.94
N GLY A 297 28.72 9.66 22.08
CA GLY A 297 29.84 8.89 21.50
C GLY A 297 29.53 8.39 20.09
N ALA A 298 29.96 7.16 19.80
CA ALA A 298 29.78 6.57 18.49
C ALA A 298 28.30 6.20 18.21
N ILE A 299 27.88 6.41 16.96
CA ILE A 299 26.62 5.89 16.44
C ILE A 299 26.89 4.58 15.68
N VAL A 300 26.11 3.56 15.99
CA VAL A 300 26.11 2.31 15.22
C VAL A 300 24.79 2.21 14.47
N LEU A 301 24.88 2.10 13.15
CA LEU A 301 23.76 1.90 12.25
C LEU A 301 23.76 0.45 11.78
N ASN A 302 22.69 -0.29 12.05
CA ASN A 302 22.47 -1.61 11.47
C ASN A 302 21.29 -1.55 10.47
N VAL A 303 21.49 -2.14 9.30
CA VAL A 303 20.44 -2.28 8.29
C VAL A 303 20.28 -3.76 7.94
N GLY A 304 19.09 -4.32 8.13
CA GLY A 304 18.85 -5.74 7.94
C GLY A 304 19.71 -6.62 8.88
N GLY A 305 20.03 -6.13 10.07
CA GLY A 305 20.86 -6.85 11.06
C GLY A 305 22.37 -6.79 10.80
N VAL A 306 22.83 -6.05 9.80
CA VAL A 306 24.24 -5.89 9.46
C VAL A 306 24.69 -4.46 9.76
N PRO A 307 25.88 -4.24 10.39
CA PRO A 307 26.39 -2.89 10.65
C PRO A 307 26.91 -2.24 9.38
N TYR A 308 26.56 -0.96 9.18
CA TYR A 308 26.99 -0.12 8.08
C TYR A 308 27.41 1.28 8.58
N ASN A 309 28.42 1.86 7.94
CA ASN A 309 28.69 3.29 8.11
C ASN A 309 27.78 4.14 7.22
N SER A 310 27.41 3.61 6.06
CA SER A 310 26.52 4.20 5.09
C SER A 310 25.83 3.09 4.30
N TYR A 311 24.53 3.21 4.07
CA TYR A 311 23.74 2.28 3.28
C TYR A 311 22.92 3.02 2.23
N THR A 312 22.95 2.54 0.99
CA THR A 312 22.14 3.10 -0.12
C THR A 312 20.98 2.18 -0.40
N PHE A 313 19.77 2.72 -0.32
CA PHE A 313 18.54 1.99 -0.62
C PHE A 313 18.26 2.02 -2.12
N ILE A 314 18.18 0.84 -2.74
CA ILE A 314 17.95 0.65 -4.18
C ILE A 314 17.03 -0.55 -4.40
N ASN A 315 16.51 -0.72 -5.62
CA ASN A 315 15.73 -1.91 -6.01
C ASN A 315 14.56 -2.20 -5.06
N GLY A 316 13.80 -1.17 -4.72
CA GLY A 316 12.62 -1.33 -3.85
C GLY A 316 12.92 -1.61 -2.38
N ASN A 317 14.20 -1.55 -1.94
CA ASN A 317 14.55 -1.65 -0.53
C ASN A 317 14.16 -0.35 0.20
N ILE A 318 13.38 -0.45 1.26
CA ILE A 318 12.87 0.70 2.03
C ILE A 318 13.25 0.54 3.49
N PRO A 319 13.75 1.59 4.18
CA PRO A 319 14.04 1.52 5.60
C PRO A 319 12.76 1.48 6.44
N TYR A 320 12.83 0.77 7.54
CA TYR A 320 11.85 0.81 8.61
C TYR A 320 12.57 0.82 9.95
N VAL A 321 12.32 1.83 10.76
CA VAL A 321 12.95 1.93 12.08
C VAL A 321 12.40 0.83 12.98
N ASN A 322 13.26 -0.10 13.36
CA ASN A 322 12.92 -1.21 14.23
C ASN A 322 13.26 -0.90 15.69
N SER A 323 14.42 -0.30 15.94
CA SER A 323 14.82 0.12 17.29
C SER A 323 15.77 1.32 17.28
N ILE A 324 15.66 2.14 18.32
CA ILE A 324 16.61 3.22 18.64
C ILE A 324 17.01 3.02 20.10
N ASN A 325 18.30 2.77 20.35
CA ASN A 325 18.81 2.45 21.67
C ASN A 325 19.87 3.47 22.10
N PHE A 326 19.75 3.97 23.30
CA PHE A 326 20.74 4.82 23.98
C PHE A 326 21.50 3.95 24.99
N VAL A 327 22.80 3.87 24.84
CA VAL A 327 23.68 2.99 25.66
C VAL A 327 24.83 3.78 26.29
#